data_cba421edab43f59215474fd304f92be2
#
_entry.id   cba421edab43f59215474fd304f92be2
#
_cell.length_a   1.000
_cell.length_b   1.000
_cell.length_c   1.000
_cell.angle_alpha   90.00
_cell.angle_beta   90.00
_cell.angle_gamma   90.00
#
_symmetry.space_group_name_H-M   'P 1'
#
loop_
_entity.id
_entity.type
_entity.pdbx_description
1 polymer ?
#
loop_
_entity_poly.entity_id
_entity_poly.type
_entity_poly.pdbx_seq_one_letter_code
_entity_poly.pdbx_strand_id
1 'polypeptide(L)'
;MTASAESPAPTPPRGVLFEAVRIFDGTAEQLTEPMQVLVVGNRIAQISAEPIVPPDELEPTRIQGAGRTLMPGLIDAHTHVMYATLSQPAILTSDLGFLNVAATRAAADMLMRGFTSIRDLGGPVFGLKRGIDLGLVPGPRIWPAGAFISQSGGHGDFRLPSELPAAPDAFSFSERVGAAVIADSPDAVRKRAREQLALGASQIKLMAGGGVASSYDPLDVTQYTVPELRAAVGAAENWGTYVAVHAYTPRAVRQAIEAGVASIEHGQLLDEATVRLIAERDLWWSLQPFIDDQPSPYAEGSMNRRKQLAMYAGTDRAYRLAKQFGIKTAWGTDILFNAENAKRQGAKLAAMTRWYTPAEALRMATADNAQLLARSGPRSPYEGKLGVVEEGALADLLLVDGNPLEDLSLVADPANKFLVIMKDGWIYKNTAIEVLQQQ
;
A
#
# COMPACT_ATOMS: atom_id res chain seq x y z
N MET A 1 -12.17 -38.15 21.14
CA MET A 1 -10.81 -38.57 20.81
C MET A 1 -10.24 -37.46 19.94
N THR A 2 -9.50 -36.52 20.54
CA THR A 2 -8.81 -35.45 19.84
C THR A 2 -7.44 -36.00 19.45
N ALA A 3 -7.25 -36.27 18.16
CA ALA A 3 -5.93 -36.56 17.62
C ALA A 3 -5.10 -35.27 17.78
N SER A 4 -4.10 -35.31 18.64
CA SER A 4 -3.04 -34.31 18.70
C SER A 4 -2.27 -34.36 17.38
N ALA A 5 -2.45 -33.34 16.54
CA ALA A 5 -1.58 -33.17 15.40
C ALA A 5 -0.17 -32.93 15.94
N GLU A 6 0.74 -33.87 15.71
CA GLU A 6 2.18 -33.66 15.95
C GLU A 6 2.61 -32.41 15.17
N SER A 7 3.20 -31.44 15.88
CA SER A 7 3.85 -30.31 15.22
C SER A 7 4.94 -30.85 14.29
N PRO A 8 4.99 -30.44 13.03
CA PRO A 8 6.07 -30.85 12.13
C PRO A 8 7.41 -30.47 12.76
N ALA A 9 8.40 -31.35 12.62
CA ALA A 9 9.77 -31.08 13.07
C ALA A 9 10.24 -29.72 12.52
N PRO A 10 10.97 -28.91 13.31
CA PRO A 10 11.43 -27.61 12.86
C PRO A 10 12.30 -27.80 11.62
N THR A 11 11.85 -27.24 10.49
CA THR A 11 12.65 -27.18 9.27
C THR A 11 13.89 -26.35 9.58
N PRO A 12 15.11 -26.78 9.22
CA PRO A 12 16.33 -26.00 9.49
C PRO A 12 16.17 -24.58 8.89
N PRO A 13 16.72 -23.57 9.54
CA PRO A 13 16.57 -22.19 9.08
C PRO A 13 17.18 -22.07 7.69
N ARG A 14 16.41 -21.51 6.75
CA ARG A 14 16.89 -21.23 5.40
C ARG A 14 17.91 -20.11 5.46
N GLY A 15 18.97 -20.23 4.69
CA GLY A 15 19.97 -19.20 4.52
C GLY A 15 20.04 -18.69 3.08
N VAL A 16 20.24 -17.38 2.92
CA VAL A 16 20.61 -16.76 1.65
C VAL A 16 21.77 -15.79 1.91
N LEU A 17 22.85 -15.93 1.16
CA LEU A 17 23.99 -15.03 1.23
C LEU A 17 24.13 -14.27 -0.08
N PHE A 18 23.87 -12.96 -0.02
CA PHE A 18 24.19 -12.05 -1.11
C PHE A 18 25.65 -11.61 -0.99
N GLU A 19 26.41 -11.76 -2.07
CA GLU A 19 27.84 -11.44 -2.14
C GLU A 19 28.10 -10.31 -3.13
N ALA A 20 28.99 -9.39 -2.78
CA ALA A 20 29.39 -8.25 -3.61
C ALA A 20 28.19 -7.41 -4.10
N VAL A 21 27.26 -7.08 -3.20
CA VAL A 21 26.12 -6.17 -3.45
C VAL A 21 26.42 -4.77 -2.92
N ARG A 22 25.97 -3.74 -3.63
CA ARG A 22 25.92 -2.37 -3.12
C ARG A 22 24.55 -2.14 -2.51
N ILE A 23 24.48 -1.58 -1.32
CA ILE A 23 23.23 -1.49 -0.56
C ILE A 23 22.64 -0.08 -0.65
N PHE A 24 21.34 0.01 -1.03
CA PHE A 24 20.46 1.08 -0.64
C PHE A 24 19.73 0.64 0.62
N ASP A 25 20.00 1.27 1.75
CA ASP A 25 19.48 0.87 3.06
C ASP A 25 18.01 1.27 3.30
N GLY A 26 17.38 2.01 2.37
CA GLY A 26 16.03 2.56 2.49
C GLY A 26 16.00 4.04 2.90
N THR A 27 17.13 4.63 3.30
CA THR A 27 17.22 6.00 3.82
C THR A 27 18.34 6.83 3.20
N ALA A 28 19.43 6.21 2.80
CA ALA A 28 20.63 6.87 2.31
C ALA A 28 20.43 7.49 0.91
N GLU A 29 21.21 8.52 0.60
CA GLU A 29 21.24 9.15 -0.73
C GLU A 29 22.24 8.48 -1.68
N GLN A 30 23.07 7.57 -1.17
CA GLN A 30 24.12 6.88 -1.91
C GLN A 30 24.17 5.40 -1.56
N LEU A 31 24.61 4.59 -2.51
CA LEU A 31 24.87 3.18 -2.27
C LEU A 31 26.14 3.00 -1.45
N THR A 32 26.19 1.92 -0.68
CA THR A 32 27.44 1.48 -0.01
C THR A 32 28.49 1.04 -1.04
N GLU A 33 29.74 0.87 -0.57
CA GLU A 33 30.69 0.00 -1.26
C GLU A 33 30.16 -1.46 -1.27
N PRO A 34 30.75 -2.36 -2.09
CA PRO A 34 30.30 -3.74 -2.13
C PRO A 34 30.34 -4.42 -0.75
N MET A 35 29.23 -5.03 -0.36
CA MET A 35 28.98 -5.67 0.92
C MET A 35 28.50 -7.11 0.73
N GLN A 36 28.49 -7.86 1.83
CA GLN A 36 27.79 -9.14 1.94
C GLN A 36 26.59 -9.00 2.87
N VAL A 37 25.51 -9.71 2.56
CA VAL A 37 24.29 -9.72 3.39
C VAL A 37 23.83 -11.15 3.57
N LEU A 38 23.84 -11.62 4.83
CA LEU A 38 23.33 -12.93 5.22
C LEU A 38 21.90 -12.80 5.72
N VAL A 39 21.00 -13.54 5.10
CA VAL A 39 19.63 -13.74 5.55
C VAL A 39 19.52 -15.12 6.19
N VAL A 40 18.89 -15.18 7.38
CA VAL A 40 18.57 -16.43 8.08
C VAL A 40 17.08 -16.41 8.44
N GLY A 41 16.36 -17.42 7.99
CA GLY A 41 14.90 -17.44 8.14
C GLY A 41 14.28 -16.25 7.41
N ASN A 42 13.57 -15.40 8.14
CA ASN A 42 12.92 -14.20 7.58
C ASN A 42 13.60 -12.89 8.01
N ARG A 43 14.87 -12.95 8.48
CA ARG A 43 15.59 -11.77 8.98
C ARG A 43 16.93 -11.60 8.27
N ILE A 44 17.35 -10.35 8.14
CA ILE A 44 18.72 -9.99 7.82
C ILE A 44 19.55 -10.27 9.07
N ALA A 45 20.43 -11.26 9.01
CA ALA A 45 21.19 -11.70 10.16
C ALA A 45 22.50 -10.94 10.32
N GLN A 46 23.17 -10.63 9.18
CA GLN A 46 24.47 -9.96 9.19
C GLN A 46 24.71 -9.17 7.91
N ILE A 47 25.34 -8.01 8.03
CA ILE A 47 25.84 -7.18 6.93
C ILE A 47 27.32 -6.91 7.17
N SER A 48 28.19 -7.16 6.16
CA SER A 48 29.64 -7.02 6.33
C SER A 48 30.34 -6.61 5.03
N ALA A 49 31.37 -5.79 5.15
CA ALA A 49 32.33 -5.56 4.06
C ALA A 49 33.30 -6.74 3.86
N GLU A 50 33.54 -7.48 4.96
CA GLU A 50 34.40 -8.66 4.94
C GLU A 50 33.58 -9.93 4.64
N PRO A 51 34.22 -11.00 4.14
CA PRO A 51 33.54 -12.26 3.86
C PRO A 51 32.80 -12.81 5.08
N ILE A 52 31.50 -13.08 4.93
CA ILE A 52 30.67 -13.71 5.96
C ILE A 52 30.86 -15.23 5.88
N VAL A 53 31.23 -15.83 7.00
CA VAL A 53 31.25 -17.29 7.17
C VAL A 53 29.94 -17.69 7.83
N PRO A 54 29.01 -18.33 7.09
CA PRO A 54 27.77 -18.81 7.70
C PRO A 54 28.03 -19.83 8.79
N PRO A 55 27.13 -19.99 9.77
CA PRO A 55 27.21 -21.09 10.75
C PRO A 55 27.31 -22.46 10.04
N ASP A 56 28.06 -23.41 10.61
CA ASP A 56 28.31 -24.73 9.99
C ASP A 56 27.03 -25.51 9.64
N GLU A 57 25.96 -25.26 10.38
CA GLU A 57 24.65 -25.91 10.19
C GLU A 57 23.78 -25.24 9.11
N LEU A 58 24.25 -24.12 8.54
CA LEU A 58 23.53 -23.33 7.55
C LEU A 58 24.22 -23.40 6.18
N GLU A 59 23.58 -24.08 5.25
CA GLU A 59 24.00 -24.06 3.83
C GLU A 59 23.18 -23.00 3.07
N PRO A 60 23.66 -21.75 2.97
CA PRO A 60 22.88 -20.70 2.33
C PRO A 60 22.93 -20.80 0.81
N THR A 61 21.81 -20.46 0.16
CA THR A 61 21.82 -20.14 -1.28
C THR A 61 22.70 -18.91 -1.50
N ARG A 62 23.77 -19.04 -2.29
CA ARG A 62 24.68 -17.93 -2.61
C ARG A 62 24.22 -17.20 -3.86
N ILE A 63 24.13 -15.87 -3.78
CA ILE A 63 23.73 -15.00 -4.87
C ILE A 63 24.83 -13.96 -5.10
N GLN A 64 25.47 -14.05 -6.27
CA GLN A 64 26.48 -13.07 -6.66
C GLN A 64 25.84 -11.79 -7.15
N GLY A 65 26.05 -10.70 -6.42
CA GLY A 65 25.52 -9.39 -6.79
C GLY A 65 26.31 -8.71 -7.90
N ALA A 66 27.63 -8.98 -8.00
CA ALA A 66 28.51 -8.37 -9.00
C ALA A 66 28.40 -6.82 -9.05
N GLY A 67 28.31 -6.18 -7.89
CA GLY A 67 28.15 -4.72 -7.75
C GLY A 67 26.74 -4.17 -8.00
N ARG A 68 25.74 -5.03 -8.19
CA ARG A 68 24.32 -4.66 -8.32
C ARG A 68 23.73 -4.15 -7.00
N THR A 69 22.60 -3.45 -7.09
CA THR A 69 21.97 -2.85 -5.92
C THR A 69 21.05 -3.82 -5.20
N LEU A 70 21.34 -4.08 -3.92
CA LEU A 70 20.40 -4.71 -2.99
C LEU A 70 19.63 -3.60 -2.26
N MET A 71 18.31 -3.67 -2.29
CA MET A 71 17.45 -2.67 -1.67
C MET A 71 16.26 -3.33 -0.95
N PRO A 72 15.56 -2.59 -0.05
CA PRO A 72 14.33 -3.10 0.54
C PRO A 72 13.28 -3.35 -0.52
N GLY A 73 12.40 -4.32 -0.27
CA GLY A 73 11.18 -4.49 -1.04
C GLY A 73 10.32 -3.23 -1.02
N LEU A 74 9.69 -2.92 -2.15
CA LEU A 74 8.84 -1.74 -2.31
C LEU A 74 7.55 -1.88 -1.49
N ILE A 75 7.06 -0.76 -1.00
CA ILE A 75 5.82 -0.64 -0.23
C ILE A 75 4.87 0.31 -0.96
N ASP A 76 3.66 -0.15 -1.29
CA ASP A 76 2.59 0.71 -1.79
C ASP A 76 1.61 1.02 -0.64
N ALA A 77 1.59 2.29 -0.21
CA ALA A 77 0.82 2.71 0.96
C ALA A 77 -0.65 3.04 0.66
N HIS A 78 -1.11 2.88 -0.58
CA HIS A 78 -2.50 3.10 -0.95
C HIS A 78 -2.91 2.17 -2.09
N THR A 79 -3.46 1.02 -1.75
CA THR A 79 -3.94 0.03 -2.72
C THR A 79 -5.36 -0.43 -2.42
N HIS A 80 -5.95 -1.08 -3.43
CA HIS A 80 -7.22 -1.78 -3.37
C HIS A 80 -7.07 -3.09 -4.15
N VAL A 81 -6.34 -4.05 -3.60
CA VAL A 81 -5.92 -5.26 -4.32
C VAL A 81 -7.10 -6.08 -4.86
N MET A 82 -8.23 -6.06 -4.14
CA MET A 82 -9.47 -6.71 -4.56
C MET A 82 -10.09 -6.10 -5.84
N TYR A 83 -9.71 -4.87 -6.18
CA TYR A 83 -10.34 -4.08 -7.24
C TYR A 83 -9.35 -3.63 -8.33
N ALA A 84 -8.08 -3.94 -8.18
CA ALA A 84 -7.04 -3.38 -9.04
C ALA A 84 -7.19 -3.75 -10.52
N THR A 85 -7.62 -4.97 -10.82
CA THR A 85 -7.60 -5.52 -12.19
C THR A 85 -8.97 -5.69 -12.85
N LEU A 86 -10.05 -5.55 -12.10
CA LEU A 86 -11.42 -5.72 -12.62
C LEU A 86 -12.07 -4.36 -12.88
N SER A 87 -12.91 -4.26 -13.92
CA SER A 87 -13.70 -3.06 -14.11
C SER A 87 -14.76 -2.89 -13.00
N GLN A 88 -15.14 -1.65 -12.72
CA GLN A 88 -16.16 -1.36 -11.69
C GLN A 88 -17.49 -2.12 -11.93
N PRO A 89 -18.06 -2.19 -13.15
CA PRO A 89 -19.23 -3.02 -13.40
C PRO A 89 -19.01 -4.50 -13.07
N ALA A 90 -17.85 -5.07 -13.43
CA ALA A 90 -17.54 -6.46 -13.11
C ALA A 90 -17.50 -6.71 -11.60
N ILE A 91 -16.94 -5.78 -10.81
CA ILE A 91 -16.91 -5.89 -9.34
C ILE A 91 -18.32 -5.86 -8.76
N LEU A 92 -19.18 -4.97 -9.25
CA LEU A 92 -20.56 -4.80 -8.74
C LEU A 92 -21.52 -5.93 -9.13
N THR A 93 -21.14 -6.78 -10.09
CA THR A 93 -22.03 -7.84 -10.62
C THR A 93 -21.49 -9.26 -10.48
N SER A 94 -20.24 -9.40 -10.00
CA SER A 94 -19.61 -10.73 -9.84
C SER A 94 -19.83 -11.29 -8.43
N ASP A 95 -19.80 -12.61 -8.31
CA ASP A 95 -19.76 -13.26 -7.01
C ASP A 95 -18.40 -13.06 -6.30
N LEU A 96 -18.42 -13.20 -4.98
CA LEU A 96 -17.23 -13.01 -4.14
C LEU A 96 -16.10 -14.02 -4.45
N GLY A 97 -16.46 -15.22 -4.90
CA GLY A 97 -15.48 -16.25 -5.28
C GLY A 97 -14.63 -15.78 -6.46
N PHE A 98 -15.26 -15.26 -7.52
CA PHE A 98 -14.55 -14.70 -8.66
C PHE A 98 -13.68 -13.50 -8.28
N LEU A 99 -14.20 -12.59 -7.44
CA LEU A 99 -13.40 -11.44 -6.96
C LEU A 99 -12.14 -11.89 -6.23
N ASN A 100 -12.23 -12.94 -5.38
CA ASN A 100 -11.06 -13.48 -4.67
C ASN A 100 -10.06 -14.15 -5.63
N VAL A 101 -10.51 -14.87 -6.65
CA VAL A 101 -9.62 -15.49 -7.67
C VAL A 101 -8.85 -14.39 -8.43
N ALA A 102 -9.55 -13.35 -8.89
CA ALA A 102 -8.92 -12.22 -9.58
C ALA A 102 -7.91 -11.47 -8.66
N ALA A 103 -8.28 -11.23 -7.41
CA ALA A 103 -7.42 -10.58 -6.42
C ALA A 103 -6.18 -11.41 -6.07
N THR A 104 -6.30 -12.74 -6.04
CA THR A 104 -5.16 -13.64 -5.84
C THR A 104 -4.11 -13.46 -6.94
N ARG A 105 -4.55 -13.37 -8.19
CA ARG A 105 -3.65 -13.10 -9.31
C ARG A 105 -3.05 -11.69 -9.22
N ALA A 106 -3.86 -10.68 -8.89
CA ALA A 106 -3.39 -9.30 -8.72
C ALA A 106 -2.32 -9.19 -7.63
N ALA A 107 -2.50 -9.87 -6.49
CA ALA A 107 -1.54 -9.90 -5.40
C ALA A 107 -0.21 -10.56 -5.80
N ALA A 108 -0.29 -11.70 -6.50
CA ALA A 108 0.91 -12.37 -7.02
C ALA A 108 1.68 -11.46 -8.00
N ASP A 109 0.97 -10.78 -8.90
CA ASP A 109 1.57 -9.85 -9.85
C ASP A 109 2.17 -8.62 -9.15
N MET A 110 1.58 -8.12 -8.05
CA MET A 110 2.15 -7.03 -7.23
C MET A 110 3.50 -7.46 -6.64
N LEU A 111 3.56 -8.66 -6.04
CA LEU A 111 4.81 -9.20 -5.52
C LEU A 111 5.88 -9.33 -6.61
N MET A 112 5.51 -9.83 -7.80
CA MET A 112 6.43 -9.98 -8.94
C MET A 112 6.86 -8.63 -9.55
N ARG A 113 6.19 -7.53 -9.20
CA ARG A 113 6.66 -6.16 -9.50
C ARG A 113 7.53 -5.57 -8.39
N GLY A 114 7.91 -6.38 -7.37
CA GLY A 114 8.78 -5.95 -6.28
C GLY A 114 8.08 -5.28 -5.11
N PHE A 115 6.74 -5.18 -5.12
CA PHE A 115 5.97 -4.67 -3.99
C PHE A 115 5.76 -5.81 -2.98
N THR A 116 6.64 -5.88 -1.99
CA THR A 116 6.61 -6.93 -0.96
C THR A 116 5.61 -6.64 0.15
N SER A 117 5.18 -5.39 0.27
CA SER A 117 4.18 -4.93 1.26
C SER A 117 3.21 -3.92 0.67
N ILE A 118 1.96 -3.96 1.13
CA ILE A 118 0.92 -3.01 0.75
C ILE A 118 0.06 -2.58 1.95
N ARG A 119 -0.40 -1.34 1.95
CA ARG A 119 -1.51 -0.88 2.78
C ARG A 119 -2.77 -0.89 1.93
N ASP A 120 -3.67 -1.83 2.20
CA ASP A 120 -4.94 -1.93 1.48
C ASP A 120 -6.02 -1.12 2.20
N LEU A 121 -6.54 -0.10 1.53
CA LEU A 121 -7.44 0.90 2.08
C LEU A 121 -8.90 0.68 1.69
N GLY A 122 -9.25 -0.52 1.26
CA GLY A 122 -10.66 -0.84 1.06
C GLY A 122 -10.90 -2.09 0.22
N GLY A 123 -11.79 -2.93 0.73
CA GLY A 123 -12.21 -4.15 0.10
C GLY A 123 -12.25 -5.36 1.03
N PRO A 124 -12.88 -6.46 0.63
CA PRO A 124 -13.00 -7.68 1.43
C PRO A 124 -11.70 -8.50 1.42
N VAL A 125 -10.59 -7.88 1.87
CA VAL A 125 -9.21 -8.37 1.67
C VAL A 125 -8.75 -9.38 2.72
N PHE A 126 -9.48 -9.56 3.83
CA PHE A 126 -9.04 -10.40 4.95
C PHE A 126 -8.82 -11.87 4.57
N GLY A 127 -9.68 -12.44 3.69
CA GLY A 127 -9.53 -13.79 3.18
C GLY A 127 -8.27 -13.97 2.33
N LEU A 128 -8.01 -13.04 1.42
CA LEU A 128 -6.80 -13.01 0.60
C LEU A 128 -5.55 -12.89 1.47
N LYS A 129 -5.55 -11.93 2.42
CA LYS A 129 -4.45 -11.77 3.38
C LYS A 129 -4.14 -13.08 4.10
N ARG A 130 -5.18 -13.72 4.65
CA ARG A 130 -5.01 -15.02 5.34
C ARG A 130 -4.42 -16.09 4.42
N GLY A 131 -4.86 -16.16 3.16
CA GLY A 131 -4.32 -17.12 2.18
C GLY A 131 -2.83 -16.86 1.88
N ILE A 132 -2.41 -15.60 1.78
CA ILE A 132 -1.00 -15.22 1.60
C ILE A 132 -0.18 -15.55 2.84
N ASP A 133 -0.67 -15.21 4.04
CA ASP A 133 0.06 -15.44 5.31
C ASP A 133 0.22 -16.94 5.62
N LEU A 134 -0.72 -17.77 5.18
CA LEU A 134 -0.62 -19.25 5.28
C LEU A 134 0.22 -19.87 4.15
N GLY A 135 0.73 -19.08 3.21
CA GLY A 135 1.51 -19.58 2.07
C GLY A 135 0.69 -20.35 1.03
N LEU A 136 -0.64 -20.23 1.04
CA LEU A 136 -1.51 -20.90 0.06
C LEU A 136 -1.39 -20.25 -1.32
N VAL A 137 -1.11 -18.96 -1.36
CA VAL A 137 -0.93 -18.17 -2.58
C VAL A 137 0.16 -17.14 -2.40
N PRO A 138 0.93 -16.80 -3.46
CA PRO A 138 1.93 -15.73 -3.37
C PRO A 138 1.25 -14.35 -3.33
N GLY A 139 1.89 -13.40 -2.66
CA GLY A 139 1.44 -12.02 -2.58
C GLY A 139 2.25 -11.20 -1.57
N PRO A 140 2.04 -9.88 -1.51
CA PRO A 140 2.69 -8.99 -0.56
C PRO A 140 2.17 -9.21 0.86
N ARG A 141 2.86 -8.68 1.86
CA ARG A 141 2.30 -8.45 3.19
C ARG A 141 1.18 -7.42 3.09
N ILE A 142 0.06 -7.61 3.78
CA ILE A 142 -1.11 -6.74 3.67
C ILE A 142 -1.44 -6.11 5.03
N TRP A 143 -1.49 -4.78 5.08
CA TRP A 143 -2.09 -3.99 6.16
C TRP A 143 -3.52 -3.61 5.76
N PRO A 144 -4.54 -4.38 6.16
CA PRO A 144 -5.90 -4.22 5.67
C PRO A 144 -6.67 -3.15 6.44
N ALA A 145 -7.48 -2.35 5.74
CA ALA A 145 -8.56 -1.56 6.34
C ALA A 145 -9.90 -2.31 6.38
N GLY A 146 -10.09 -3.29 5.49
CA GLY A 146 -11.38 -3.91 5.26
C GLY A 146 -12.33 -3.00 4.46
N ALA A 147 -13.63 -3.12 4.68
CA ALA A 147 -14.60 -2.26 4.01
C ALA A 147 -14.37 -0.79 4.37
N PHE A 148 -14.31 0.09 3.36
CA PHE A 148 -14.30 1.52 3.65
C PHE A 148 -15.68 2.00 4.10
N ILE A 149 -15.69 2.96 5.02
CA ILE A 149 -16.91 3.47 5.66
C ILE A 149 -17.32 4.76 4.97
N SER A 150 -18.57 4.84 4.50
CA SER A 150 -19.12 5.98 3.78
C SER A 150 -20.50 6.35 4.31
N GLN A 151 -20.88 7.62 4.13
CA GLN A 151 -22.26 8.05 4.31
C GLN A 151 -23.12 7.71 3.08
N SER A 152 -24.43 7.75 3.20
CA SER A 152 -25.37 7.70 2.08
C SER A 152 -25.06 8.79 1.05
N GLY A 153 -24.98 8.42 -0.24
CA GLY A 153 -24.60 9.32 -1.31
C GLY A 153 -23.15 9.80 -1.28
N GLY A 154 -22.31 9.20 -0.42
CA GLY A 154 -20.90 9.52 -0.32
C GLY A 154 -20.01 8.76 -1.32
N HIS A 155 -18.70 9.04 -1.27
CA HIS A 155 -17.73 8.48 -2.23
C HIS A 155 -17.66 6.94 -2.21
N GLY A 156 -17.94 6.32 -1.07
CA GLY A 156 -18.01 4.86 -0.93
C GLY A 156 -19.40 4.27 -1.08
N ASP A 157 -20.40 5.04 -1.49
CA ASP A 157 -21.74 4.53 -1.75
C ASP A 157 -21.84 4.02 -3.18
N PHE A 158 -21.64 2.72 -3.35
CA PHE A 158 -21.73 2.03 -4.64
C PHE A 158 -23.07 1.33 -4.86
N ARG A 159 -24.11 1.69 -4.09
CA ARG A 159 -25.47 1.18 -4.32
C ARG A 159 -25.96 1.61 -5.70
N LEU A 160 -26.62 0.69 -6.39
CA LEU A 160 -27.28 1.00 -7.65
C LEU A 160 -28.55 1.83 -7.39
N PRO A 161 -29.02 2.66 -8.34
CA PRO A 161 -30.28 3.38 -8.19
C PRO A 161 -31.48 2.47 -7.88
N SER A 162 -31.44 1.22 -8.33
CA SER A 162 -32.45 0.20 -8.03
C SER A 162 -32.43 -0.31 -6.57
N GLU A 163 -31.34 -0.05 -5.85
CA GLU A 163 -31.21 -0.36 -4.42
C GLU A 163 -31.60 0.80 -3.51
N LEU A 164 -32.05 1.91 -4.09
CA LEU A 164 -32.46 3.12 -3.36
C LEU A 164 -33.96 3.40 -3.59
N PRO A 165 -34.73 3.78 -2.53
CA PRO A 165 -34.33 3.83 -1.14
C PRO A 165 -34.18 2.42 -0.55
N ALA A 166 -33.13 2.20 0.26
CA ALA A 166 -32.95 0.93 0.95
C ALA A 166 -33.91 0.83 2.16
N ALA A 167 -34.40 -0.37 2.44
CA ALA A 167 -35.07 -0.64 3.72
C ALA A 167 -34.04 -0.49 4.88
N PRO A 168 -34.48 -0.07 6.09
CA PRO A 168 -33.58 0.27 7.20
C PRO A 168 -32.53 -0.82 7.55
N ASP A 169 -32.87 -2.08 7.36
CA ASP A 169 -32.01 -3.23 7.70
C ASP A 169 -31.50 -4.01 6.46
N ALA A 170 -31.70 -3.46 5.25
CA ALA A 170 -31.24 -4.10 4.02
C ALA A 170 -29.79 -3.72 3.71
N PHE A 171 -28.92 -4.73 3.61
CA PHE A 171 -27.58 -4.56 3.09
C PHE A 171 -27.56 -4.60 1.57
N SER A 172 -26.92 -3.62 0.96
CA SER A 172 -26.58 -3.64 -0.46
C SER A 172 -25.64 -4.79 -0.81
N PHE A 173 -25.45 -5.05 -2.10
CA PHE A 173 -24.44 -6.03 -2.53
C PHE A 173 -23.04 -5.67 -2.00
N SER A 174 -22.62 -4.42 -2.11
CA SER A 174 -21.30 -3.94 -1.64
C SER A 174 -21.09 -4.18 -0.13
N GLU A 175 -22.13 -3.97 0.67
CA GLU A 175 -22.06 -4.24 2.12
C GLU A 175 -22.00 -5.72 2.44
N ARG A 176 -22.80 -6.56 1.75
CA ARG A 176 -22.80 -8.02 1.96
C ARG A 176 -21.46 -8.67 1.63
N VAL A 177 -20.75 -8.17 0.61
CA VAL A 177 -19.43 -8.71 0.24
C VAL A 177 -18.27 -8.07 1.00
N GLY A 178 -18.55 -7.09 1.87
CA GLY A 178 -17.51 -6.40 2.65
C GLY A 178 -16.69 -5.40 1.84
N ALA A 179 -17.24 -4.88 0.75
CA ALA A 179 -16.56 -3.90 -0.11
C ALA A 179 -16.59 -2.49 0.49
N ALA A 180 -17.78 -2.06 0.89
CA ALA A 180 -18.05 -0.78 1.53
C ALA A 180 -19.15 -0.98 2.57
N VAL A 181 -19.25 -0.08 3.54
CA VAL A 181 -20.36 -0.07 4.50
C VAL A 181 -20.89 1.35 4.64
N ILE A 182 -22.22 1.46 4.68
CA ILE A 182 -22.91 2.74 4.83
C ILE A 182 -23.25 3.00 6.31
N ALA A 183 -22.96 4.22 6.77
CA ALA A 183 -23.20 4.63 8.16
C ALA A 183 -23.50 6.13 8.23
N ASP A 184 -24.68 6.49 8.69
CA ASP A 184 -25.21 7.88 8.69
C ASP A 184 -25.43 8.44 10.10
N SER A 185 -24.69 7.95 11.09
CA SER A 185 -24.68 8.51 12.43
C SER A 185 -23.41 8.16 13.18
N PRO A 186 -23.02 8.88 14.24
CA PRO A 186 -21.85 8.55 15.06
C PRO A 186 -21.87 7.11 15.60
N ASP A 187 -23.05 6.61 16.00
CA ASP A 187 -23.17 5.24 16.51
C ASP A 187 -23.04 4.21 15.39
N ALA A 188 -23.60 4.47 14.22
CA ALA A 188 -23.43 3.61 13.05
C ALA A 188 -21.96 3.56 12.61
N VAL A 189 -21.30 4.70 12.49
CA VAL A 189 -19.86 4.80 12.12
C VAL A 189 -19.00 4.04 13.15
N ARG A 190 -19.24 4.23 14.44
CA ARG A 190 -18.53 3.51 15.51
C ARG A 190 -18.73 2.00 15.40
N LYS A 191 -19.94 1.55 15.13
CA LYS A 191 -20.27 0.13 14.94
C LYS A 191 -19.47 -0.44 13.76
N ARG A 192 -19.52 0.21 12.59
CA ARG A 192 -18.83 -0.24 11.38
C ARG A 192 -17.31 -0.25 11.55
N ALA A 193 -16.72 0.75 12.23
CA ALA A 193 -15.30 0.77 12.56
C ALA A 193 -14.90 -0.45 13.42
N ARG A 194 -15.69 -0.74 14.48
CA ARG A 194 -15.45 -1.91 15.35
C ARG A 194 -15.57 -3.24 14.61
N GLU A 195 -16.49 -3.35 13.66
CA GLU A 195 -16.64 -4.54 12.80
C GLU A 195 -15.37 -4.79 11.98
N GLN A 196 -14.79 -3.74 11.35
CA GLN A 196 -13.52 -3.90 10.61
C GLN A 196 -12.37 -4.27 11.54
N LEU A 197 -12.26 -3.64 12.71
CA LEU A 197 -11.26 -3.97 13.72
C LEU A 197 -11.39 -5.41 14.21
N ALA A 198 -12.61 -5.89 14.43
CA ALA A 198 -12.88 -7.28 14.83
C ALA A 198 -12.46 -8.30 13.74
N LEU A 199 -12.52 -7.91 12.46
CA LEU A 199 -12.04 -8.73 11.33
C LEU A 199 -10.51 -8.70 11.17
N GLY A 200 -9.81 -7.84 11.91
CA GLY A 200 -8.34 -7.73 11.88
C GLY A 200 -7.80 -6.54 11.08
N ALA A 201 -8.59 -5.46 10.95
CA ALA A 201 -8.11 -4.23 10.31
C ALA A 201 -6.90 -3.64 11.06
N SER A 202 -5.89 -3.22 10.30
CA SER A 202 -4.69 -2.55 10.79
C SER A 202 -4.91 -1.05 10.99
N GLN A 203 -5.80 -0.47 10.23
CA GLN A 203 -6.28 0.93 10.27
C GLN A 203 -7.72 0.98 9.76
N ILE A 204 -8.40 2.08 10.03
CA ILE A 204 -9.76 2.33 9.53
C ILE A 204 -9.71 3.32 8.37
N LYS A 205 -10.51 3.09 7.31
CA LYS A 205 -10.68 4.01 6.18
C LYS A 205 -12.08 4.57 6.13
N LEU A 206 -12.19 5.91 6.12
CA LEU A 206 -13.45 6.63 5.88
C LEU A 206 -13.36 7.49 4.62
N MET A 207 -14.54 7.78 4.05
CA MET A 207 -14.70 8.74 2.97
C MET A 207 -15.17 10.09 3.55
N ALA A 208 -14.28 11.09 3.62
CA ALA A 208 -14.58 12.40 4.22
C ALA A 208 -14.85 13.50 3.18
N GLY A 209 -14.71 13.20 1.90
CA GLY A 209 -14.97 14.14 0.80
C GLY A 209 -15.41 13.42 -0.47
N GLY A 210 -15.81 14.19 -1.48
CA GLY A 210 -16.19 13.67 -2.78
C GLY A 210 -14.99 13.09 -3.54
N GLY A 211 -15.26 12.18 -4.49
CA GLY A 211 -14.23 11.49 -5.24
C GLY A 211 -14.50 11.34 -6.74
N VAL A 212 -13.49 10.86 -7.46
CA VAL A 212 -13.52 10.74 -8.93
C VAL A 212 -14.33 9.55 -9.41
N ALA A 213 -14.15 8.38 -8.77
CA ALA A 213 -14.70 7.11 -9.26
C ALA A 213 -16.19 6.91 -8.94
N SER A 214 -16.72 7.64 -7.99
CA SER A 214 -18.12 7.55 -7.54
C SER A 214 -19.09 8.31 -8.43
N SER A 215 -20.37 7.90 -8.42
CA SER A 215 -21.42 8.43 -9.29
C SER A 215 -22.27 9.53 -8.67
N TYR A 216 -22.38 9.57 -7.32
CA TYR A 216 -23.38 10.42 -6.65
C TYR A 216 -22.82 11.72 -6.11
N ASP A 217 -21.56 11.75 -5.71
CA ASP A 217 -20.95 12.85 -4.99
C ASP A 217 -20.15 13.80 -5.90
N PRO A 218 -20.43 15.11 -5.89
CA PRO A 218 -19.54 16.11 -6.46
C PRO A 218 -18.16 16.10 -5.76
N LEU A 219 -17.10 16.53 -6.47
CA LEU A 219 -15.73 16.50 -5.94
C LEU A 219 -15.51 17.44 -4.76
N ASP A 220 -16.30 18.53 -4.68
CA ASP A 220 -16.17 19.60 -3.69
C ASP A 220 -16.99 19.39 -2.40
N VAL A 221 -17.76 18.29 -2.31
CA VAL A 221 -18.53 18.02 -1.10
C VAL A 221 -17.67 17.58 0.07
N THR A 222 -18.09 17.96 1.26
CA THR A 222 -17.59 17.44 2.53
C THR A 222 -18.54 16.35 3.00
N GLN A 223 -18.00 15.21 3.36
CA GLN A 223 -18.76 14.05 3.82
C GLN A 223 -18.51 13.81 5.30
N TYR A 224 -19.53 13.31 6.00
CA TYR A 224 -19.57 13.22 7.43
C TYR A 224 -19.48 14.57 8.16
N THR A 225 -19.96 14.58 9.38
CA THR A 225 -19.75 15.65 10.37
C THR A 225 -18.55 15.30 11.27
N VAL A 226 -18.03 16.28 11.99
CA VAL A 226 -16.95 16.05 12.97
C VAL A 226 -17.31 14.97 14.01
N PRO A 227 -18.53 14.94 14.60
CA PRO A 227 -18.91 13.88 15.54
C PRO A 227 -18.90 12.46 14.93
N GLU A 228 -19.29 12.32 13.66
CA GLU A 228 -19.27 11.03 12.96
C GLU A 228 -17.84 10.57 12.71
N LEU A 229 -16.97 11.43 12.19
CA LEU A 229 -15.54 11.13 12.02
C LEU A 229 -14.88 10.80 13.35
N ARG A 230 -15.16 11.55 14.41
CA ARG A 230 -14.63 11.32 15.77
C ARG A 230 -15.08 9.99 16.36
N ALA A 231 -16.24 9.49 15.99
CA ALA A 231 -16.72 8.18 16.42
C ALA A 231 -15.84 7.03 15.88
N ALA A 232 -15.35 7.15 14.65
CA ALA A 232 -14.39 6.19 14.10
C ALA A 232 -13.00 6.36 14.75
N VAL A 233 -12.55 7.61 14.94
CA VAL A 233 -11.27 7.91 15.60
C VAL A 233 -11.22 7.29 16.99
N GLY A 234 -12.23 7.53 17.84
CA GLY A 234 -12.29 6.94 19.17
C GLY A 234 -12.36 5.39 19.15
N ALA A 235 -12.99 4.78 18.13
CA ALA A 235 -12.97 3.33 17.99
C ALA A 235 -11.56 2.82 17.65
N ALA A 236 -10.85 3.48 16.74
CA ALA A 236 -9.49 3.12 16.35
C ALA A 236 -8.48 3.33 17.51
N GLU A 237 -8.55 4.46 18.21
CA GLU A 237 -7.72 4.77 19.37
C GLU A 237 -7.86 3.72 20.49
N ASN A 238 -9.09 3.28 20.78
CA ASN A 238 -9.34 2.24 21.78
C ASN A 238 -8.68 0.89 21.40
N TRP A 239 -8.37 0.69 20.12
CA TRP A 239 -7.66 -0.48 19.61
C TRP A 239 -6.16 -0.23 19.40
N GLY A 240 -5.69 1.00 19.67
CA GLY A 240 -4.29 1.38 19.50
C GLY A 240 -3.87 1.52 18.03
N THR A 241 -4.81 1.93 17.16
CA THR A 241 -4.55 2.19 15.75
C THR A 241 -5.14 3.54 15.33
N TYR A 242 -5.25 3.82 14.04
CA TYR A 242 -5.58 5.13 13.50
C TYR A 242 -6.65 5.08 12.39
N VAL A 243 -7.14 6.27 12.05
CA VAL A 243 -8.06 6.50 10.93
C VAL A 243 -7.33 7.21 9.79
N ALA A 244 -7.54 6.71 8.57
CA ALA A 244 -7.19 7.34 7.30
C ALA A 244 -8.47 7.81 6.60
N VAL A 245 -8.43 8.98 5.94
CA VAL A 245 -9.60 9.51 5.23
C VAL A 245 -9.29 9.87 3.78
N HIS A 246 -10.21 9.51 2.88
CA HIS A 246 -10.27 10.06 1.53
C HIS A 246 -10.81 11.49 1.59
N ALA A 247 -10.08 12.46 1.09
CA ALA A 247 -10.54 13.84 0.92
C ALA A 247 -9.66 14.62 -0.05
N TYR A 248 -10.25 15.44 -0.93
CA TYR A 248 -9.49 16.27 -1.87
C TYR A 248 -9.40 17.74 -1.43
N THR A 249 -10.44 18.26 -0.75
CA THR A 249 -10.64 19.69 -0.57
C THR A 249 -10.21 20.19 0.81
N PRO A 250 -9.84 21.48 0.94
CA PRO A 250 -9.44 22.06 2.22
C PRO A 250 -10.50 21.91 3.31
N ARG A 251 -11.78 22.09 2.98
CA ARG A 251 -12.86 21.99 3.96
C ARG A 251 -12.97 20.57 4.52
N ALA A 252 -12.98 19.56 3.66
CA ALA A 252 -13.06 18.17 4.07
C ALA A 252 -11.87 17.74 4.93
N VAL A 253 -10.64 18.15 4.52
CA VAL A 253 -9.43 17.82 5.27
C VAL A 253 -9.37 18.52 6.63
N ARG A 254 -9.73 19.82 6.72
CA ARG A 254 -9.77 20.52 8.01
C ARG A 254 -10.75 19.87 8.99
N GLN A 255 -11.92 19.48 8.51
CA GLN A 255 -12.92 18.78 9.32
C GLN A 255 -12.40 17.41 9.81
N ALA A 256 -11.71 16.66 8.95
CA ALA A 256 -11.07 15.41 9.32
C ALA A 256 -9.95 15.59 10.37
N ILE A 257 -9.13 16.64 10.21
CA ILE A 257 -8.09 17.00 11.19
C ILE A 257 -8.72 17.36 12.55
N GLU A 258 -9.81 18.13 12.57
CA GLU A 258 -10.53 18.46 13.79
C GLU A 258 -11.07 17.20 14.50
N ALA A 259 -11.46 16.20 13.74
CA ALA A 259 -11.94 14.93 14.28
C ALA A 259 -10.82 14.04 14.85
N GLY A 260 -9.54 14.30 14.52
CA GLY A 260 -8.39 13.56 15.04
C GLY A 260 -7.87 12.46 14.11
N VAL A 261 -8.11 12.53 12.80
CA VAL A 261 -7.56 11.58 11.85
C VAL A 261 -6.03 11.70 11.76
N ALA A 262 -5.33 10.60 11.42
CA ALA A 262 -3.87 10.57 11.40
C ALA A 262 -3.26 10.52 9.98
N SER A 263 -4.06 10.17 8.96
CA SER A 263 -3.60 10.09 7.56
C SER A 263 -4.65 10.68 6.62
N ILE A 264 -4.20 11.62 5.80
CA ILE A 264 -4.99 12.22 4.72
C ILE A 264 -4.58 11.53 3.42
N GLU A 265 -5.53 10.88 2.77
CA GLU A 265 -5.34 10.26 1.47
C GLU A 265 -5.77 11.24 0.37
N HIS A 266 -4.97 11.34 -0.68
CA HIS A 266 -5.16 12.25 -1.82
C HIS A 266 -4.84 13.72 -1.48
N GLY A 267 -5.83 14.58 -1.31
CA GLY A 267 -5.59 15.98 -0.94
C GLY A 267 -5.04 16.85 -2.07
N GLN A 268 -5.18 16.48 -3.35
CA GLN A 268 -4.59 17.21 -4.49
C GLN A 268 -5.10 18.65 -4.61
N LEU A 269 -6.24 19.00 -4.02
CA LEU A 269 -6.85 20.32 -4.15
C LEU A 269 -6.62 21.22 -2.92
N LEU A 270 -5.70 20.85 -2.02
CA LEU A 270 -5.46 21.60 -0.79
C LEU A 270 -4.88 22.99 -1.04
N ASP A 271 -5.29 23.94 -0.20
CA ASP A 271 -4.66 25.24 -0.06
C ASP A 271 -3.46 25.18 0.90
N GLU A 272 -2.59 26.18 0.83
CA GLU A 272 -1.39 26.28 1.68
C GLU A 272 -1.73 26.28 3.17
N ALA A 273 -2.82 26.95 3.56
CA ALA A 273 -3.24 27.02 4.97
C ALA A 273 -3.62 25.64 5.53
N THR A 274 -4.23 24.79 4.72
CA THR A 274 -4.58 23.41 5.13
C THR A 274 -3.34 22.52 5.18
N VAL A 275 -2.39 22.68 4.22
CA VAL A 275 -1.12 21.95 4.25
C VAL A 275 -0.29 22.35 5.48
N ARG A 276 -0.24 23.63 5.83
CA ARG A 276 0.39 24.09 7.07
C ARG A 276 -0.22 23.43 8.30
N LEU A 277 -1.53 23.29 8.36
CA LEU A 277 -2.22 22.59 9.45
C LEU A 277 -1.85 21.11 9.51
N ILE A 278 -1.67 20.42 8.37
CA ILE A 278 -1.15 19.05 8.32
C ILE A 278 0.24 18.97 8.95
N ALA A 279 1.14 19.91 8.62
CA ALA A 279 2.47 19.99 9.20
C ALA A 279 2.43 20.23 10.72
N GLU A 280 1.65 21.22 11.19
CA GLU A 280 1.51 21.59 12.60
C GLU A 280 0.96 20.46 13.46
N ARG A 281 0.15 19.57 12.87
CA ARG A 281 -0.44 18.40 13.56
C ARG A 281 0.34 17.12 13.34
N ASP A 282 1.50 17.19 12.67
CA ASP A 282 2.39 16.05 12.40
C ASP A 282 1.67 14.85 11.75
N LEU A 283 0.76 15.13 10.80
CA LEU A 283 -0.05 14.13 10.12
C LEU A 283 0.67 13.57 8.90
N TRP A 284 0.28 12.38 8.50
CA TRP A 284 0.68 11.79 7.22
C TRP A 284 -0.17 12.33 6.07
N TRP A 285 0.48 12.65 4.96
CA TRP A 285 -0.17 12.95 3.70
C TRP A 285 0.19 11.89 2.65
N SER A 286 -0.74 10.96 2.39
CA SER A 286 -0.58 9.90 1.41
C SER A 286 -1.00 10.42 0.04
N LEU A 287 -0.02 10.82 -0.76
CA LEU A 287 -0.19 11.37 -2.10
C LEU A 287 0.01 10.30 -3.17
N GLN A 288 -0.79 10.41 -4.24
CA GLN A 288 -0.66 9.58 -5.44
C GLN A 288 -0.21 10.45 -6.62
N PRO A 289 0.71 9.95 -7.48
CA PRO A 289 1.16 10.66 -8.68
C PRO A 289 0.09 10.59 -9.78
N PHE A 290 -1.02 11.29 -9.56
CA PHE A 290 -2.12 11.37 -10.52
C PHE A 290 -1.78 12.35 -11.62
N ILE A 291 -1.39 11.84 -12.79
CA ILE A 291 -1.03 12.60 -13.98
C ILE A 291 -1.83 12.09 -15.19
N ASP A 292 -2.11 12.99 -16.14
CA ASP A 292 -2.87 12.65 -17.37
C ASP A 292 -1.91 12.11 -18.44
N ASP A 293 -1.33 10.94 -18.18
CA ASP A 293 -0.33 10.28 -19.03
C ASP A 293 -0.86 9.01 -19.72
N GLN A 294 -2.14 8.71 -19.51
CA GLN A 294 -2.80 7.52 -20.05
C GLN A 294 -4.23 7.82 -20.48
N PRO A 295 -4.79 7.03 -21.42
CA PRO A 295 -6.20 7.11 -21.74
C PRO A 295 -7.08 6.96 -20.50
N SER A 296 -8.03 7.87 -20.35
CA SER A 296 -8.98 7.84 -19.24
C SER A 296 -10.00 6.71 -19.42
N PRO A 297 -10.40 6.01 -18.34
CA PRO A 297 -11.54 5.09 -18.41
C PRO A 297 -12.89 5.82 -18.51
N TYR A 298 -12.90 7.14 -18.28
CA TYR A 298 -14.12 7.96 -18.31
C TYR A 298 -14.28 8.65 -19.66
N ALA A 299 -15.50 8.62 -20.21
CA ALA A 299 -15.83 9.28 -21.45
C ALA A 299 -15.57 10.80 -21.37
N GLU A 300 -15.09 11.39 -22.47
CA GLU A 300 -14.93 12.85 -22.56
C GLU A 300 -16.24 13.58 -22.27
N GLY A 301 -16.15 14.68 -21.52
CA GLY A 301 -17.32 15.47 -21.10
C GLY A 301 -18.17 14.84 -19.98
N SER A 302 -17.88 13.60 -19.55
CA SER A 302 -18.57 13.01 -18.41
C SER A 302 -18.23 13.72 -17.08
N MET A 303 -19.08 13.58 -16.07
CA MET A 303 -18.84 14.14 -14.74
C MET A 303 -17.53 13.58 -14.14
N ASN A 304 -17.32 12.26 -14.23
CA ASN A 304 -16.11 11.62 -13.70
C ASN A 304 -14.85 12.11 -14.41
N ARG A 305 -14.86 12.32 -15.76
CA ARG A 305 -13.71 12.88 -16.48
C ARG A 305 -13.41 14.31 -16.04
N ARG A 306 -14.43 15.16 -15.84
CA ARG A 306 -14.24 16.52 -15.29
C ARG A 306 -13.64 16.51 -13.89
N LYS A 307 -14.14 15.63 -12.99
CA LYS A 307 -13.59 15.45 -11.66
C LYS A 307 -12.12 14.97 -11.71
N GLN A 308 -11.80 14.04 -12.59
CA GLN A 308 -10.46 13.53 -12.81
C GLN A 308 -9.48 14.63 -13.28
N LEU A 309 -9.87 15.44 -14.26
CA LEU A 309 -9.05 16.55 -14.76
C LEU A 309 -8.81 17.62 -13.66
N ALA A 310 -9.82 17.92 -12.87
CA ALA A 310 -9.69 18.86 -11.76
C ALA A 310 -8.71 18.33 -10.69
N MET A 311 -8.76 17.05 -10.39
CA MET A 311 -7.81 16.40 -9.47
C MET A 311 -6.38 16.40 -10.05
N TYR A 312 -6.20 16.02 -11.32
CA TYR A 312 -4.88 16.03 -11.99
C TYR A 312 -4.23 17.42 -11.96
N ALA A 313 -5.02 18.48 -12.19
CA ALA A 313 -4.54 19.86 -12.15
C ALA A 313 -3.94 20.26 -10.80
N GLY A 314 -4.36 19.62 -9.71
CA GLY A 314 -3.85 19.89 -8.36
C GLY A 314 -2.58 19.13 -7.99
N THR A 315 -2.22 18.06 -8.70
CA THR A 315 -1.16 17.13 -8.29
C THR A 315 0.22 17.78 -8.17
N ASP A 316 0.63 18.56 -9.16
CA ASP A 316 1.93 19.26 -9.12
C ASP A 316 2.03 20.23 -7.95
N ARG A 317 0.93 20.91 -7.63
CA ARG A 317 0.87 21.85 -6.50
C ARG A 317 0.95 21.07 -5.17
N ALA A 318 0.24 19.95 -5.05
CA ALA A 318 0.23 19.15 -3.84
C ALA A 318 1.64 18.66 -3.47
N TYR A 319 2.38 18.08 -4.42
CA TYR A 319 3.75 17.64 -4.18
C TYR A 319 4.71 18.79 -3.85
N ARG A 320 4.57 19.94 -4.53
CA ARG A 320 5.37 21.12 -4.17
C ARG A 320 5.11 21.60 -2.75
N LEU A 321 3.85 21.67 -2.34
CA LEU A 321 3.48 22.07 -0.98
C LEU A 321 3.95 21.04 0.06
N ALA A 322 3.82 19.74 -0.22
CA ALA A 322 4.32 18.70 0.67
C ALA A 322 5.83 18.86 0.92
N LYS A 323 6.60 19.08 -0.14
CA LYS A 323 8.05 19.32 -0.04
C LYS A 323 8.38 20.64 0.67
N GLN A 324 7.67 21.74 0.34
CA GLN A 324 7.86 23.05 0.94
C GLN A 324 7.65 23.06 2.45
N PHE A 325 6.65 22.33 2.94
CA PHE A 325 6.31 22.27 4.36
C PHE A 325 6.92 21.07 5.10
N GLY A 326 7.75 20.25 4.43
CA GLY A 326 8.38 19.08 5.04
C GLY A 326 7.39 18.07 5.58
N ILE A 327 6.27 17.86 4.86
CA ILE A 327 5.21 16.94 5.31
C ILE A 327 5.71 15.50 5.25
N LYS A 328 5.37 14.70 6.26
CA LYS A 328 5.48 13.24 6.19
C LYS A 328 4.62 12.72 5.03
N THR A 329 5.26 12.49 3.88
CA THR A 329 4.58 12.10 2.66
C THR A 329 4.72 10.60 2.43
N ALA A 330 3.59 9.90 2.27
CA ALA A 330 3.58 8.51 1.86
C ALA A 330 3.27 8.43 0.35
N TRP A 331 3.96 7.53 -0.33
CA TRP A 331 3.70 7.21 -1.72
C TRP A 331 2.74 6.02 -1.83
N GLY A 332 1.76 6.11 -2.71
CA GLY A 332 0.86 5.02 -3.05
C GLY A 332 0.30 5.18 -4.46
N THR A 333 -0.33 4.14 -5.00
CA THR A 333 -0.79 4.17 -6.39
C THR A 333 -2.27 4.45 -6.57
N ASP A 334 -3.10 4.00 -5.64
CA ASP A 334 -4.56 4.02 -5.76
C ASP A 334 -5.07 3.44 -7.10
N ILE A 335 -4.43 2.35 -7.55
CA ILE A 335 -4.81 1.69 -8.80
C ILE A 335 -6.10 0.92 -8.59
N LEU A 336 -7.12 1.29 -9.35
CA LEU A 336 -8.46 0.74 -9.32
C LEU A 336 -8.98 0.48 -10.73
N PHE A 337 -9.81 -0.54 -10.88
CA PHE A 337 -10.72 -0.79 -12.00
C PHE A 337 -10.07 -0.94 -13.38
N ASN A 338 -8.74 -1.15 -13.45
CA ASN A 338 -8.04 -1.19 -14.73
C ASN A 338 -6.81 -2.10 -14.68
N ALA A 339 -6.90 -3.28 -15.33
CA ALA A 339 -5.84 -4.27 -15.39
C ALA A 339 -4.54 -3.75 -16.05
N GLU A 340 -4.65 -2.91 -17.09
CA GLU A 340 -3.47 -2.35 -17.76
C GLU A 340 -2.77 -1.33 -16.87
N ASN A 341 -3.53 -0.50 -16.17
CA ASN A 341 -2.97 0.45 -15.21
C ASN A 341 -2.31 -0.29 -14.01
N ALA A 342 -2.85 -1.44 -13.61
CA ALA A 342 -2.27 -2.27 -12.54
C ALA A 342 -0.84 -2.73 -12.86
N LYS A 343 -0.49 -2.93 -14.13
CA LYS A 343 0.86 -3.29 -14.57
C LYS A 343 1.87 -2.14 -14.39
N ARG A 344 1.40 -0.89 -14.26
CA ARG A 344 2.20 0.33 -14.22
C ARG A 344 2.60 0.78 -12.81
N GLN A 345 2.46 -0.07 -11.80
CA GLN A 345 2.75 0.26 -10.40
C GLN A 345 4.18 0.84 -10.23
N GLY A 346 5.20 0.18 -10.77
CA GLY A 346 6.58 0.69 -10.78
C GLY A 346 6.77 1.96 -11.63
N ALA A 347 6.07 2.09 -12.76
CA ALA A 347 6.13 3.30 -13.59
C ALA A 347 5.53 4.53 -12.87
N LYS A 348 4.52 4.33 -12.02
CA LYS A 348 4.00 5.41 -11.15
C LYS A 348 5.03 5.83 -10.10
N LEU A 349 5.85 4.90 -9.59
CA LEU A 349 6.96 5.26 -8.72
C LEU A 349 8.05 6.02 -9.49
N ALA A 350 8.42 5.54 -10.68
CA ALA A 350 9.40 6.23 -11.53
C ALA A 350 8.96 7.67 -11.90
N ALA A 351 7.67 7.91 -12.07
CA ALA A 351 7.13 9.25 -12.35
C ALA A 351 7.36 10.26 -11.20
N MET A 352 7.72 9.80 -10.00
CA MET A 352 8.04 10.67 -8.87
C MET A 352 9.26 11.56 -9.12
N THR A 353 10.11 11.21 -10.07
CA THR A 353 11.24 12.05 -10.52
C THR A 353 10.81 13.44 -11.03
N ARG A 354 9.52 13.63 -11.30
CA ARG A 354 8.93 14.93 -11.60
C ARG A 354 9.05 15.94 -10.44
N TRP A 355 9.09 15.46 -9.18
CA TRP A 355 9.05 16.31 -7.98
C TRP A 355 10.18 16.02 -7.00
N TYR A 356 10.76 14.83 -7.03
CA TYR A 356 11.72 14.31 -6.06
C TYR A 356 12.93 13.70 -6.75
N THR A 357 14.05 13.63 -6.05
CA THR A 357 15.19 12.82 -6.51
C THR A 357 14.84 11.33 -6.47
N PRO A 358 15.54 10.48 -7.22
CA PRO A 358 15.34 9.03 -7.12
C PRO A 358 15.46 8.50 -5.69
N ALA A 359 16.44 9.00 -4.91
CA ALA A 359 16.62 8.61 -3.51
C ALA A 359 15.42 8.99 -2.63
N GLU A 360 14.91 10.24 -2.74
CA GLU A 360 13.71 10.68 -2.03
C GLU A 360 12.49 9.82 -2.38
N ALA A 361 12.30 9.50 -3.67
CA ALA A 361 11.18 8.69 -4.13
C ALA A 361 11.27 7.22 -3.63
N LEU A 362 12.45 6.62 -3.68
CA LEU A 362 12.67 5.28 -3.14
C LEU A 362 12.48 5.24 -1.62
N ARG A 363 12.98 6.24 -0.89
CA ARG A 363 12.76 6.36 0.55
C ARG A 363 11.27 6.40 0.89
N MET A 364 10.47 7.18 0.13
CA MET A 364 9.00 7.20 0.31
C MET A 364 8.39 5.82 0.10
N ALA A 365 8.81 5.08 -0.93
CA ALA A 365 8.28 3.76 -1.27
C ALA A 365 8.89 2.62 -0.44
N THR A 366 9.75 2.91 0.53
CA THR A 366 10.39 1.95 1.43
C THR A 366 10.27 2.40 2.89
N ALA A 367 11.29 3.08 3.43
CA ALA A 367 11.38 3.43 4.85
C ALA A 367 10.25 4.36 5.33
N ASP A 368 9.86 5.40 4.55
CA ASP A 368 8.81 6.32 4.97
C ASP A 368 7.44 5.61 4.98
N ASN A 369 7.12 4.84 3.94
CA ASN A 369 5.90 4.03 3.92
C ASN A 369 5.87 3.01 5.06
N ALA A 370 7.01 2.38 5.40
CA ALA A 370 7.10 1.47 6.54
C ALA A 370 6.78 2.18 7.87
N GLN A 371 7.20 3.44 8.05
CA GLN A 371 6.85 4.25 9.23
C GLN A 371 5.33 4.52 9.29
N LEU A 372 4.68 4.78 8.14
CA LEU A 372 3.22 4.90 8.11
C LEU A 372 2.53 3.59 8.48
N LEU A 373 3.00 2.45 7.96
CA LEU A 373 2.45 1.13 8.31
C LEU A 373 2.61 0.85 9.82
N ALA A 374 3.73 1.24 10.41
CA ALA A 374 4.00 1.09 11.84
C ALA A 374 3.03 1.89 12.73
N ARG A 375 2.34 2.92 12.20
CA ARG A 375 1.25 3.64 12.91
C ARG A 375 0.10 2.73 13.33
N SER A 376 -0.04 1.55 12.73
CA SER A 376 -1.00 0.53 13.15
C SER A 376 -0.73 0.03 14.59
N GLY A 377 0.44 0.30 15.16
CA GLY A 377 0.80 -0.03 16.53
C GLY A 377 0.56 -1.51 16.82
N PRO A 378 -0.15 -1.86 17.93
CA PRO A 378 -0.44 -3.26 18.27
C PRO A 378 -1.40 -3.95 17.27
N ARG A 379 -1.92 -3.25 16.27
CA ARG A 379 -2.73 -3.83 15.18
C ARG A 379 -1.89 -4.08 13.93
N SER A 380 -0.57 -3.85 13.98
CA SER A 380 0.32 -4.29 12.90
C SER A 380 0.27 -5.82 12.79
N PRO A 381 -0.02 -6.37 11.61
CA PRO A 381 -0.16 -7.82 11.46
C PRO A 381 1.18 -8.55 11.37
N TYR A 382 2.29 -7.81 11.30
CA TYR A 382 3.64 -8.37 11.15
C TYR A 382 4.60 -7.69 12.10
N GLU A 383 5.40 -8.50 12.79
CA GLU A 383 6.42 -8.05 13.71
C GLU A 383 7.76 -7.88 13.02
N GLY A 384 8.43 -6.78 13.27
CA GLY A 384 9.77 -6.49 12.79
C GLY A 384 9.86 -5.21 11.97
N LYS A 385 11.10 -4.76 11.76
CA LYS A 385 11.40 -3.56 11.00
C LYS A 385 11.29 -3.86 9.51
N LEU A 386 10.70 -2.95 8.76
CA LEU A 386 10.40 -3.08 7.34
C LEU A 386 10.92 -1.87 6.57
N GLY A 387 11.13 -2.03 5.25
CA GLY A 387 11.51 -0.93 4.36
C GLY A 387 12.95 -0.49 4.49
N VAL A 388 13.80 -1.28 5.15
CA VAL A 388 15.22 -1.00 5.35
C VAL A 388 16.07 -2.27 5.15
N VAL A 389 17.34 -2.09 4.78
CA VAL A 389 18.36 -3.13 4.79
C VAL A 389 19.26 -2.88 5.97
N GLU A 390 18.93 -3.50 7.11
CA GLU A 390 19.72 -3.46 8.35
C GLU A 390 19.60 -4.78 9.10
N GLU A 391 20.57 -5.08 9.96
CA GLU A 391 20.54 -6.29 10.78
C GLU A 391 19.31 -6.34 11.69
N GLY A 392 18.65 -7.48 11.74
CA GLY A 392 17.40 -7.70 12.46
C GLY A 392 16.12 -7.30 11.71
N ALA A 393 16.22 -6.58 10.59
CA ALA A 393 15.05 -6.24 9.76
C ALA A 393 14.47 -7.45 9.05
N LEU A 394 13.21 -7.35 8.62
CA LEU A 394 12.56 -8.35 7.79
C LEU A 394 13.28 -8.47 6.44
N ALA A 395 13.53 -9.70 6.01
CA ALA A 395 14.20 -9.98 4.75
C ALA A 395 13.21 -9.92 3.58
N ASP A 396 12.74 -8.71 3.30
CA ASP A 396 11.99 -8.32 2.11
C ASP A 396 12.94 -7.48 1.25
N LEU A 397 13.52 -8.10 0.21
CA LEU A 397 14.68 -7.57 -0.51
C LEU A 397 14.52 -7.69 -2.03
N LEU A 398 15.08 -6.73 -2.75
CA LEU A 398 15.20 -6.74 -4.21
C LEU A 398 16.67 -6.63 -4.59
N LEU A 399 17.14 -7.49 -5.53
CA LEU A 399 18.42 -7.29 -6.23
C LEU A 399 18.13 -6.68 -7.58
N VAL A 400 18.57 -5.43 -7.78
CA VAL A 400 18.29 -4.61 -8.97
C VAL A 400 19.51 -4.60 -9.89
N ASP A 401 19.30 -4.85 -11.17
CA ASP A 401 20.34 -4.75 -12.20
C ASP A 401 20.54 -3.28 -12.60
N GLY A 402 21.40 -2.59 -11.87
CA GLY A 402 21.71 -1.18 -12.01
C GLY A 402 21.64 -0.41 -10.69
N ASN A 403 21.73 0.92 -10.78
CA ASN A 403 21.65 1.84 -9.65
C ASN A 403 20.33 2.63 -9.67
N PRO A 404 19.31 2.26 -8.90
CA PRO A 404 18.02 2.96 -8.90
C PRO A 404 18.06 4.34 -8.25
N LEU A 405 19.15 4.71 -7.54
CA LEU A 405 19.38 6.08 -7.05
C LEU A 405 19.83 7.04 -8.15
N GLU A 406 20.36 6.51 -9.28
CA GLU A 406 20.72 7.27 -10.47
C GLU A 406 19.62 7.21 -11.53
N ASP A 407 19.00 6.04 -11.71
CA ASP A 407 17.94 5.81 -12.70
C ASP A 407 16.73 5.10 -12.05
N LEU A 408 15.76 5.89 -11.62
CA LEU A 408 14.53 5.35 -11.04
C LEU A 408 13.65 4.60 -12.06
N SER A 409 13.90 4.74 -13.38
CA SER A 409 13.14 3.99 -14.39
C SER A 409 13.34 2.48 -14.29
N LEU A 410 14.40 2.02 -13.65
CA LEU A 410 14.66 0.59 -13.40
C LEU A 410 13.51 -0.09 -12.64
N VAL A 411 12.81 0.63 -11.73
CA VAL A 411 11.67 0.07 -11.00
C VAL A 411 10.41 -0.09 -11.87
N ALA A 412 10.38 0.54 -13.05
CA ALA A 412 9.30 0.39 -14.00
C ALA A 412 9.40 -0.86 -14.88
N ASP A 413 10.58 -1.51 -14.89
CA ASP A 413 10.85 -2.75 -15.64
C ASP A 413 11.25 -3.92 -14.71
N PRO A 414 10.38 -4.34 -13.78
CA PRO A 414 10.71 -5.39 -12.81
C PRO A 414 10.99 -6.75 -13.46
N ALA A 415 10.46 -6.99 -14.65
CA ALA A 415 10.68 -8.24 -15.38
C ALA A 415 12.16 -8.46 -15.72
N ASN A 416 12.84 -7.41 -16.16
CA ASN A 416 14.25 -7.45 -16.59
C ASN A 416 15.20 -6.92 -15.53
N LYS A 417 14.76 -5.99 -14.68
CA LYS A 417 15.63 -5.26 -13.76
C LYS A 417 15.65 -5.78 -12.32
N PHE A 418 14.60 -6.47 -11.86
CA PHE A 418 14.65 -7.14 -10.57
C PHE A 418 15.10 -8.57 -10.75
N LEU A 419 16.40 -8.84 -10.52
CA LEU A 419 16.98 -10.17 -10.67
C LEU A 419 16.58 -11.10 -9.54
N VAL A 420 16.44 -10.57 -8.31
CA VAL A 420 15.93 -11.29 -7.16
C VAL A 420 14.77 -10.51 -6.55
N ILE A 421 13.69 -11.23 -6.24
CA ILE A 421 12.58 -10.74 -5.43
C ILE A 421 12.46 -11.70 -4.25
N MET A 422 12.70 -11.17 -3.05
CA MET A 422 12.60 -11.89 -1.80
C MET A 422 11.55 -11.25 -0.91
N LYS A 423 10.67 -12.05 -0.31
CA LYS A 423 9.76 -11.63 0.76
C LYS A 423 9.80 -12.66 1.87
N ASP A 424 9.91 -12.21 3.10
CA ASP A 424 9.93 -13.08 4.29
C ASP A 424 11.04 -14.15 4.23
N GLY A 425 12.19 -13.77 3.63
CA GLY A 425 13.32 -14.67 3.39
C GLY A 425 13.10 -15.73 2.30
N TRP A 426 11.89 -15.75 1.66
CA TRP A 426 11.62 -16.63 0.53
C TRP A 426 11.92 -15.92 -0.80
N ILE A 427 12.62 -16.61 -1.69
CA ILE A 427 12.92 -16.14 -3.04
C ILE A 427 11.74 -16.48 -3.95
N TYR A 428 11.09 -15.46 -4.51
CA TYR A 428 10.00 -15.58 -5.50
C TYR A 428 10.49 -15.47 -6.94
N LYS A 429 11.61 -14.79 -7.14
CA LYS A 429 12.32 -14.68 -8.41
C LYS A 429 13.81 -14.73 -8.16
N ASN A 430 14.57 -15.49 -9.00
CA ASN A 430 16.02 -15.46 -9.04
C ASN A 430 16.49 -15.74 -10.49
N THR A 431 16.90 -14.70 -11.18
CA THR A 431 17.52 -14.76 -12.51
C THR A 431 18.98 -14.28 -12.49
N ALA A 432 19.55 -14.06 -11.31
CA ALA A 432 20.92 -13.57 -11.16
C ALA A 432 21.97 -14.55 -11.74
N ILE A 433 21.70 -15.84 -11.68
CA ILE A 433 22.61 -16.89 -12.20
C ILE A 433 22.66 -16.86 -13.73
N GLU A 434 21.54 -16.61 -14.40
CA GLU A 434 21.45 -16.60 -15.86
C GLU A 434 22.21 -15.42 -16.47
N VAL A 435 22.24 -14.28 -15.80
CA VAL A 435 22.92 -13.07 -16.27
C VAL A 435 24.44 -13.21 -16.19
N LEU A 436 24.98 -13.95 -15.21
CA LEU A 436 26.43 -14.20 -15.09
C LEU A 436 26.94 -15.18 -16.12
N GLN A 437 26.10 -16.04 -16.71
CA GLN A 437 26.48 -16.99 -17.76
C GLN A 437 26.50 -16.34 -19.16
N GLN A 438 25.93 -15.14 -19.31
CA GLN A 438 25.89 -14.39 -20.59
C GLN A 438 26.95 -13.29 -20.67
N GLN A 439 27.70 -13.03 -19.61
CA GLN A 439 28.84 -12.11 -19.55
C GLN A 439 30.18 -12.90 -19.61
#